data_5d745e89b451b1208ec51436168dc219
#
_entry.id   5d745e89b451b1208ec51436168dc219
#
_cell.length_a   1.000
_cell.length_b   1.000
_cell.length_c   1.000
_cell.angle_alpha   90.00
_cell.angle_beta   90.00
_cell.angle_gamma   90.00
#
_symmetry.space_group_name_H-M   'P 1'
#
loop_
_entity.id
_entity.type
_entity.pdbx_description
1 polymer ?
#
loop_
_entity_poly.entity_id
_entity_poly.type
_entity_poly.pdbx_seq_one_letter_code
_entity_poly.pdbx_strand_id
1 'polypeptide(L)'
;FDCTTKDLGDITIPDIMRVEDGSGFVRYLTNEELGVHNDKPVILMIDEYGKANPAVKNALLRLLLERKIGSYTLHPDSIVFATTNLGAEGVGDLLPAHARNRLTVIESSKPTWEQWIEWGINNGIDPTVLGWCRNNDKAFADFRDVEDPDENDYVYHPRSTRAAFVTPRSLEAASDWMKVRDKVNDN
;
A
#
# COMPACT_ATOMS: atom_id res chain seq x y z
N PHE A 1 4.14 2.51 -7.43
CA PHE A 1 4.27 3.96 -7.26
C PHE A 1 3.81 4.36 -5.86
N ASP A 2 4.73 4.73 -5.00
CA ASP A 2 4.44 5.18 -3.63
C ASP A 2 4.04 6.66 -3.64
N CYS A 3 2.87 6.98 -3.06
CA CYS A 3 2.31 8.33 -3.05
C CYS A 3 2.72 9.17 -1.84
N THR A 4 3.34 8.58 -0.81
CA THR A 4 3.53 9.24 0.49
C THR A 4 4.48 10.43 0.44
N THR A 5 5.45 10.39 -0.46
CA THR A 5 6.51 11.40 -0.60
C THR A 5 6.40 12.22 -1.89
N LYS A 6 5.34 12.02 -2.67
CA LYS A 6 5.19 12.66 -3.98
C LYS A 6 4.37 13.95 -3.89
N ASP A 7 4.70 14.89 -4.76
CA ASP A 7 3.89 16.07 -5.04
C ASP A 7 3.39 16.08 -6.50
N LEU A 8 2.67 17.12 -6.92
CA LEU A 8 2.12 17.19 -8.28
C LEU A 8 3.20 17.25 -9.35
N GLY A 9 4.35 17.86 -9.06
CA GLY A 9 5.49 17.91 -9.94
C GLY A 9 6.13 16.54 -10.20
N ASP A 10 5.99 15.62 -9.24
CA ASP A 10 6.44 14.23 -9.41
C ASP A 10 5.47 13.40 -10.26
N ILE A 11 4.28 13.89 -10.54
CA ILE A 11 3.29 13.20 -11.38
C ILE A 11 3.38 13.66 -12.81
N THR A 12 3.34 14.98 -13.03
CA THR A 12 3.38 15.58 -14.35
C THR A 12 4.14 16.90 -14.35
N ILE A 13 4.91 17.14 -15.42
CA ILE A 13 5.65 18.38 -15.63
C ILE A 13 5.17 19.01 -16.94
N PRO A 14 4.88 20.33 -16.95
CA PRO A 14 4.52 21.03 -18.17
C PRO A 14 5.73 21.17 -19.11
N ASP A 15 5.52 20.88 -20.36
CA ASP A 15 6.46 21.11 -21.46
C ASP A 15 5.83 22.05 -22.48
N ILE A 16 6.53 23.11 -22.87
CA ILE A 16 6.03 24.13 -23.77
C ILE A 16 6.44 23.76 -25.20
N MET A 17 5.47 23.36 -25.99
CA MET A 17 5.64 23.08 -27.40
C MET A 17 5.37 24.34 -28.24
N ARG A 18 6.34 24.74 -29.07
CA ARG A 18 6.20 25.85 -30.01
C ARG A 18 5.91 25.31 -31.41
N VAL A 19 5.03 25.98 -32.09
CA VAL A 19 4.66 25.69 -33.49
C VAL A 19 5.28 26.73 -34.44
N GLU A 20 5.47 26.37 -35.68
CA GLU A 20 6.14 27.22 -36.71
C GLU A 20 5.46 28.56 -36.93
N ASP A 21 4.14 28.66 -36.71
CA ASP A 21 3.36 29.89 -36.81
C ASP A 21 3.53 30.86 -35.64
N GLY A 22 4.39 30.52 -34.67
CA GLY A 22 4.64 31.30 -33.46
C GLY A 22 3.64 31.03 -32.31
N SER A 23 2.62 30.21 -32.56
CA SER A 23 1.73 29.73 -31.50
C SER A 23 2.41 28.65 -30.64
N GLY A 24 1.79 28.31 -29.51
CA GLY A 24 2.30 27.27 -28.68
C GLY A 24 1.20 26.63 -27.83
N PHE A 25 1.48 25.43 -27.31
CA PHE A 25 0.61 24.75 -26.36
C PHE A 25 1.44 24.08 -25.27
N VAL A 26 0.81 23.78 -24.15
CA VAL A 26 1.43 23.06 -23.07
C VAL A 26 1.09 21.57 -23.20
N ARG A 27 2.13 20.76 -23.22
CA ARG A 27 2.05 19.30 -23.10
C ARG A 27 2.49 18.92 -21.70
N TYR A 28 1.82 17.97 -21.07
CA TYR A 28 2.25 17.48 -19.76
C TYR A 28 2.96 16.15 -19.93
N LEU A 29 4.25 16.12 -19.59
CA LEU A 29 5.06 14.92 -19.48
C LEU A 29 4.73 14.22 -18.18
N THR A 30 4.81 12.90 -18.16
CA THR A 30 4.51 12.09 -16.98
C THR A 30 5.78 11.44 -16.41
N ASN A 31 5.75 11.12 -15.14
CA ASN A 31 6.80 10.35 -14.49
C ASN A 31 6.88 8.94 -15.10
N GLU A 32 8.10 8.48 -15.38
CA GLU A 32 8.36 7.16 -15.97
C GLU A 32 7.93 6.00 -15.06
N GLU A 33 7.96 6.18 -13.73
CA GLU A 33 7.51 5.18 -12.74
C GLU A 33 6.05 4.76 -12.95
N LEU A 34 5.24 5.61 -13.57
CA LEU A 34 3.84 5.30 -13.89
C LEU A 34 3.69 4.39 -15.12
N GLY A 35 4.75 4.23 -15.92
CA GLY A 35 4.79 3.33 -17.08
C GLY A 35 3.88 3.73 -18.25
N VAL A 36 3.16 4.86 -18.18
CA VAL A 36 2.17 5.28 -19.19
C VAL A 36 2.78 5.80 -20.48
N HIS A 37 4.06 6.15 -20.46
CA HIS A 37 4.78 6.71 -21.62
C HIS A 37 5.21 5.64 -22.64
N ASN A 38 5.18 4.37 -22.27
CA ASN A 38 5.78 3.27 -23.06
C ASN A 38 4.85 2.68 -24.12
N ASP A 39 3.58 3.03 -24.13
CA ASP A 39 2.55 2.40 -24.96
C ASP A 39 2.57 0.84 -24.87
N LYS A 40 2.89 0.33 -23.68
CA LYS A 40 2.93 -1.10 -23.37
C LYS A 40 2.02 -1.41 -22.19
N PRO A 41 1.46 -2.63 -22.13
CA PRO A 41 0.72 -3.07 -20.96
C PRO A 41 1.58 -3.03 -19.69
N VAL A 42 1.05 -2.46 -18.62
CA VAL A 42 1.68 -2.39 -17.30
C VAL A 42 0.70 -2.81 -16.21
N ILE A 43 1.23 -3.36 -15.13
CA ILE A 43 0.51 -3.51 -13.87
C ILE A 43 1.02 -2.38 -12.97
N LEU A 44 0.16 -1.39 -12.72
CA LEU A 44 0.47 -0.24 -11.90
C LEU A 44 -0.24 -0.33 -10.56
N MET A 45 0.53 -0.51 -9.50
CA MET A 45 0.06 -0.37 -8.12
C MET A 45 0.38 1.04 -7.63
N ILE A 46 -0.64 1.76 -7.17
CA ILE A 46 -0.53 3.06 -6.52
C ILE A 46 -0.62 2.82 -5.02
N ASP A 47 0.52 2.84 -4.36
CA ASP A 47 0.63 2.48 -2.95
C ASP A 47 0.36 3.67 -2.04
N GLU A 48 -0.27 3.41 -0.89
CA GLU A 48 -0.61 4.40 0.14
C GLU A 48 -1.40 5.62 -0.40
N TYR A 49 -2.30 5.37 -1.37
CA TYR A 49 -3.10 6.41 -2.01
C TYR A 49 -3.84 7.32 -1.00
N GLY A 50 -4.34 6.76 0.09
CA GLY A 50 -5.01 7.52 1.15
C GLY A 50 -4.13 8.55 1.85
N LYS A 51 -2.81 8.36 1.87
CA LYS A 51 -1.84 9.27 2.51
C LYS A 51 -1.31 10.36 1.57
N ALA A 52 -1.56 10.26 0.26
CA ALA A 52 -1.13 11.26 -0.70
C ALA A 52 -1.76 12.63 -0.42
N ASN A 53 -1.07 13.69 -0.77
CA ASN A 53 -1.66 15.03 -0.69
C ASN A 53 -2.86 15.17 -1.66
N PRO A 54 -3.80 16.12 -1.44
CA PRO A 54 -5.02 16.23 -2.24
C PRO A 54 -4.78 16.42 -3.74
N ALA A 55 -3.72 17.13 -4.14
CA ALA A 55 -3.41 17.38 -5.54
C ALA A 55 -2.97 16.09 -6.24
N VAL A 56 -2.11 15.31 -5.60
CA VAL A 56 -1.67 13.98 -6.07
C VAL A 56 -2.85 13.01 -6.13
N LYS A 57 -3.69 12.95 -5.09
CA LYS A 57 -4.92 12.14 -5.08
C LYS A 57 -5.79 12.42 -6.29
N ASN A 58 -6.05 13.70 -6.58
CA ASN A 58 -6.88 14.08 -7.71
C ASN A 58 -6.27 13.72 -9.07
N ALA A 59 -4.96 13.90 -9.24
CA ALA A 59 -4.27 13.52 -10.47
C ALA A 59 -4.31 12.00 -10.70
N LEU A 60 -4.03 11.22 -9.66
CA LEU A 60 -4.04 9.75 -9.73
C LEU A 60 -5.45 9.19 -9.81
N LEU A 61 -6.46 9.85 -9.24
CA LEU A 61 -7.85 9.45 -9.40
C LEU A 61 -8.27 9.46 -10.87
N ARG A 62 -7.81 10.45 -11.63
CA ARG A 62 -8.05 10.49 -13.08
C ARG A 62 -7.39 9.31 -13.79
N LEU A 63 -6.19 8.92 -13.36
CA LEU A 63 -5.51 7.74 -13.91
C LEU A 63 -6.29 6.45 -13.59
N LEU A 64 -6.79 6.30 -12.36
CA LEU A 64 -7.60 5.16 -11.95
C LEU A 64 -8.92 5.06 -12.73
N LEU A 65 -9.61 6.18 -12.94
CA LEU A 65 -10.97 6.22 -13.52
C LEU A 65 -10.98 6.32 -15.04
N GLU A 66 -10.14 7.21 -15.59
CA GLU A 66 -10.14 7.56 -17.01
C GLU A 66 -8.97 6.91 -17.75
N ARG A 67 -8.05 6.27 -17.02
CA ARG A 67 -6.82 5.68 -17.57
C ARG A 67 -5.93 6.70 -18.27
N LYS A 68 -5.98 7.97 -17.81
CA LYS A 68 -5.24 9.10 -18.39
C LYS A 68 -4.49 9.88 -17.34
N ILE A 69 -3.30 10.34 -17.71
CA ILE A 69 -2.52 11.26 -16.90
C ILE A 69 -1.69 12.18 -17.79
N GLY A 70 -1.74 13.49 -17.52
CA GLY A 70 -1.13 14.47 -18.38
C GLY A 70 -1.65 14.33 -19.82
N SER A 71 -0.75 14.16 -20.76
CA SER A 71 -1.06 13.96 -22.20
C SER A 71 -1.09 12.48 -22.61
N TYR A 72 -0.97 11.55 -21.66
CA TYR A 72 -0.84 10.13 -21.93
C TYR A 72 -2.09 9.35 -21.55
N THR A 73 -2.29 8.24 -22.24
CA THR A 73 -3.36 7.26 -21.95
C THR A 73 -2.70 5.90 -21.67
N LEU A 74 -3.12 5.20 -20.64
CA LEU A 74 -2.68 3.84 -20.36
C LEU A 74 -3.05 2.90 -21.51
N HIS A 75 -2.14 1.96 -21.81
CA HIS A 75 -2.44 0.87 -22.72
C HIS A 75 -3.72 0.13 -22.29
N PRO A 76 -4.60 -0.28 -23.23
CA PRO A 76 -5.87 -0.94 -22.91
C PRO A 76 -5.74 -2.15 -21.98
N ASP A 77 -4.71 -2.96 -22.18
CA ASP A 77 -4.45 -4.18 -21.43
C ASP A 77 -3.73 -3.94 -20.10
N SER A 78 -3.48 -2.69 -19.71
CA SER A 78 -2.88 -2.39 -18.40
C SER A 78 -3.87 -2.62 -17.28
N ILE A 79 -3.37 -3.01 -16.11
CA ILE A 79 -4.12 -3.09 -14.86
C ILE A 79 -3.65 -1.95 -13.96
N VAL A 80 -4.58 -1.20 -13.37
CA VAL A 80 -4.26 -0.17 -12.37
C VAL A 80 -5.14 -0.35 -11.15
N PHE A 81 -4.51 -0.33 -9.98
CA PHE A 81 -5.18 -0.40 -8.68
C PHE A 81 -4.43 0.42 -7.64
N ALA A 82 -5.10 0.76 -6.56
CA ALA A 82 -4.50 1.49 -5.46
C ALA A 82 -4.66 0.72 -4.15
N THR A 83 -3.70 0.89 -3.25
CA THR A 83 -3.79 0.43 -1.87
C THR A 83 -4.00 1.61 -0.93
N THR A 84 -4.68 1.38 0.18
CA THR A 84 -4.85 2.37 1.24
C THR A 84 -5.22 1.67 2.54
N ASN A 85 -4.90 2.30 3.67
CA ASN A 85 -5.36 1.83 4.96
C ASN A 85 -6.81 2.25 5.21
N LEU A 86 -7.52 1.51 6.05
CA LEU A 86 -8.87 1.86 6.45
C LEU A 86 -8.86 3.13 7.32
N GLY A 87 -9.83 4.02 7.10
CA GLY A 87 -9.96 5.25 7.89
C GLY A 87 -10.14 5.01 9.40
N ALA A 88 -10.67 3.84 9.79
CA ALA A 88 -10.84 3.44 11.18
C ALA A 88 -9.49 3.23 11.93
N GLU A 89 -8.40 3.00 11.21
CA GLU A 89 -7.05 2.88 11.78
C GLU A 89 -6.42 4.25 12.10
N GLY A 90 -7.14 5.36 11.92
CA GLY A 90 -6.64 6.72 12.15
C GLY A 90 -5.54 7.16 11.16
N VAL A 91 -5.26 6.35 10.14
CA VAL A 91 -4.14 6.50 9.21
C VAL A 91 -4.67 6.45 7.77
N GLY A 92 -5.54 7.33 7.40
CA GLY A 92 -5.98 7.42 6.01
C GLY A 92 -7.25 8.25 5.86
N ASP A 93 -7.26 9.09 4.86
CA ASP A 93 -8.48 9.79 4.49
C ASP A 93 -9.41 8.84 3.75
N LEU A 94 -10.68 8.91 4.10
CA LEU A 94 -11.72 8.27 3.34
C LEU A 94 -11.66 8.75 1.88
N LEU A 95 -11.83 7.83 0.95
CA LEU A 95 -12.00 8.20 -0.45
C LEU A 95 -13.13 9.22 -0.59
N PRO A 96 -12.94 10.30 -1.35
CA PRO A 96 -14.00 11.27 -1.62
C PRO A 96 -15.28 10.58 -2.11
N ALA A 97 -16.45 11.09 -1.73
CA ALA A 97 -17.73 10.45 -2.07
C ALA A 97 -17.89 10.20 -3.59
N HIS A 98 -17.37 11.11 -4.43
CA HIS A 98 -17.41 10.97 -5.88
C HIS A 98 -16.50 9.84 -6.40
N ALA A 99 -15.46 9.47 -5.67
CA ALA A 99 -14.59 8.36 -6.04
C ALA A 99 -15.18 7.01 -5.61
N ARG A 100 -15.86 6.93 -4.46
CA ARG A 100 -16.43 5.68 -3.93
C ARG A 100 -17.42 5.03 -4.88
N ASN A 101 -18.19 5.81 -5.60
CA ASN A 101 -19.19 5.29 -6.55
C ASN A 101 -18.59 4.80 -7.86
N ARG A 102 -17.29 5.04 -8.09
CA ARG A 102 -16.61 4.76 -9.37
C ARG A 102 -15.50 3.72 -9.23
N LEU A 103 -15.12 3.37 -8.01
CA LEU A 103 -14.08 2.39 -7.72
C LEU A 103 -14.70 1.17 -7.04
N THR A 104 -14.20 0.00 -7.38
CA THR A 104 -14.46 -1.22 -6.61
C THR A 104 -13.49 -1.26 -5.44
N VAL A 105 -14.03 -1.25 -4.23
CA VAL A 105 -13.23 -1.35 -3.00
C VAL A 105 -13.23 -2.80 -2.55
N ILE A 106 -12.04 -3.36 -2.39
CA ILE A 106 -11.82 -4.70 -1.85
C ILE A 106 -11.15 -4.53 -0.48
N GLU A 107 -11.83 -4.96 0.56
CA GLU A 107 -11.27 -4.96 1.90
C GLU A 107 -10.47 -6.26 2.12
N SER A 108 -9.20 -6.11 2.49
CA SER A 108 -8.33 -7.23 2.86
C SER A 108 -8.34 -7.38 4.37
N SER A 109 -8.74 -8.54 4.86
CA SER A 109 -8.68 -8.88 6.27
C SER A 109 -7.31 -9.41 6.67
N LYS A 110 -6.98 -9.27 7.96
CA LYS A 110 -5.82 -9.93 8.56
C LYS A 110 -6.01 -11.45 8.43
N PRO A 111 -4.95 -12.23 8.11
CA PRO A 111 -5.06 -13.70 8.08
C PRO A 111 -5.36 -14.24 9.48
N THR A 112 -6.04 -15.39 9.56
CA THR A 112 -6.10 -16.14 10.80
C THR A 112 -4.73 -16.76 11.11
N TRP A 113 -4.52 -17.20 12.35
CA TRP A 113 -3.25 -17.84 12.71
C TRP A 113 -3.01 -19.14 11.93
N GLU A 114 -4.07 -19.91 11.62
CA GLU A 114 -3.98 -21.12 10.80
C GLU A 114 -3.52 -20.81 9.37
N GLN A 115 -4.16 -19.83 8.75
CA GLN A 115 -3.81 -19.39 7.40
C GLN A 115 -2.36 -18.90 7.34
N TRP A 116 -1.93 -18.16 8.36
CA TRP A 116 -0.56 -17.67 8.41
C TRP A 116 0.45 -18.80 8.64
N ILE A 117 0.16 -19.80 9.48
CA ILE A 117 1.01 -20.97 9.69
C ILE A 117 1.12 -21.79 8.40
N GLU A 118 0.00 -22.06 7.72
CA GLU A 118 0.01 -22.78 6.46
C GLU A 118 0.90 -22.08 5.41
N TRP A 119 0.74 -20.77 5.28
CA TRP A 119 1.60 -19.96 4.44
C TRP A 119 3.06 -20.04 4.90
N GLY A 120 3.32 -19.91 6.18
CA GLY A 120 4.65 -19.89 6.77
C GLY A 120 5.44 -21.17 6.57
N ILE A 121 4.78 -22.33 6.67
CA ILE A 121 5.39 -23.63 6.37
C ILE A 121 5.90 -23.66 4.92
N ASN A 122 5.08 -23.20 3.98
CA ASN A 122 5.43 -23.18 2.56
C ASN A 122 6.47 -22.11 2.18
N ASN A 123 6.67 -21.09 3.03
CA ASN A 123 7.60 -19.97 2.80
C ASN A 123 8.81 -20.00 3.74
N GLY A 124 9.05 -21.12 4.42
CA GLY A 124 10.27 -21.32 5.21
C GLY A 124 10.37 -20.45 6.46
N ILE A 125 9.25 -20.15 7.12
CA ILE A 125 9.24 -19.51 8.44
C ILE A 125 9.84 -20.45 9.48
N ASP A 126 10.65 -19.90 10.40
CA ASP A 126 11.30 -20.67 11.45
C ASP A 126 10.26 -21.42 12.33
N PRO A 127 10.47 -22.72 12.59
CA PRO A 127 9.53 -23.53 13.40
C PRO A 127 9.22 -22.95 14.78
N THR A 128 10.16 -22.23 15.39
CA THR A 128 9.96 -21.59 16.71
C THR A 128 8.90 -20.49 16.62
N VAL A 129 8.93 -19.70 15.53
CA VAL A 129 7.95 -18.65 15.28
C VAL A 129 6.58 -19.25 14.96
N LEU A 130 6.53 -20.32 14.16
CA LEU A 130 5.28 -21.04 13.88
C LEU A 130 4.66 -21.61 15.16
N GLY A 131 5.48 -22.22 16.03
CA GLY A 131 5.05 -22.73 17.33
C GLY A 131 4.53 -21.63 18.26
N TRP A 132 5.18 -20.45 18.25
CA TRP A 132 4.70 -19.30 19.01
C TRP A 132 3.33 -18.83 18.52
N CYS A 133 3.14 -18.71 17.19
CA CYS A 133 1.86 -18.30 16.61
C CYS A 133 0.71 -19.23 16.97
N ARG A 134 0.95 -20.54 17.00
CA ARG A 134 -0.03 -21.54 17.41
C ARG A 134 -0.51 -21.36 18.85
N ASN A 135 0.39 -20.91 19.72
CA ASN A 135 0.10 -20.73 21.16
C ASN A 135 -0.37 -19.31 21.50
N ASN A 136 -0.36 -18.40 20.52
CA ASN A 136 -0.71 -16.98 20.70
C ASN A 136 -1.67 -16.50 19.58
N ASP A 137 -2.76 -17.21 19.42
CA ASP A 137 -3.81 -16.93 18.44
C ASP A 137 -4.34 -15.48 18.51
N LYS A 138 -4.40 -14.93 19.74
CA LYS A 138 -4.77 -13.52 20.00
C LYS A 138 -3.94 -12.50 19.22
N ALA A 139 -2.71 -12.84 18.81
CA ALA A 139 -1.87 -11.97 18.01
C ALA A 139 -2.44 -11.72 16.60
N PHE A 140 -3.38 -12.55 16.17
CA PHE A 140 -4.03 -12.46 14.86
C PHE A 140 -5.43 -11.83 14.91
N ALA A 141 -5.90 -11.42 16.10
CA ALA A 141 -7.16 -10.70 16.23
C ALA A 141 -7.15 -9.36 15.46
N ASP A 142 -8.31 -8.95 14.97
CA ASP A 142 -8.50 -7.61 14.45
C ASP A 142 -8.73 -6.63 15.60
N PHE A 143 -8.21 -5.41 15.52
CA PHE A 143 -8.41 -4.41 16.56
C PHE A 143 -9.89 -4.04 16.73
N ARG A 144 -10.70 -4.25 15.70
CA ARG A 144 -12.14 -4.00 15.73
C ARG A 144 -12.90 -4.99 16.62
N ASP A 145 -12.30 -6.16 16.86
CA ASP A 145 -12.85 -7.21 17.72
C ASP A 145 -12.37 -7.08 19.18
N VAL A 146 -11.51 -6.09 19.48
CA VAL A 146 -10.93 -5.82 20.80
C VAL A 146 -11.56 -4.55 21.37
N GLU A 147 -12.46 -4.68 22.35
CA GLU A 147 -13.15 -3.53 22.93
C GLU A 147 -12.21 -2.68 23.81
N ASP A 148 -11.42 -3.33 24.64
CA ASP A 148 -10.42 -2.68 25.50
C ASP A 148 -9.01 -2.94 24.97
N PRO A 149 -8.25 -1.87 24.63
CA PRO A 149 -6.86 -2.01 24.18
C PRO A 149 -5.95 -2.81 25.14
N ASP A 150 -6.27 -2.83 26.41
CA ASP A 150 -5.47 -3.52 27.45
C ASP A 150 -5.75 -5.03 27.54
N GLU A 151 -6.79 -5.53 26.86
CA GLU A 151 -7.09 -6.96 26.82
C GLU A 151 -6.19 -7.75 25.87
N ASN A 152 -5.57 -7.09 24.89
CA ASN A 152 -4.73 -7.75 23.91
C ASN A 152 -3.48 -6.93 23.56
N ASP A 153 -2.38 -7.27 24.22
CA ASP A 153 -1.08 -6.60 24.07
C ASP A 153 -0.42 -6.80 22.70
N TYR A 154 -0.88 -7.76 21.91
CA TYR A 154 -0.27 -8.08 20.62
C TYR A 154 -0.83 -7.26 19.49
N VAL A 155 -2.02 -6.69 19.61
CA VAL A 155 -2.73 -6.06 18.52
C VAL A 155 -2.56 -4.54 18.57
N TYR A 156 -2.31 -3.94 17.41
CA TYR A 156 -2.43 -2.48 17.29
C TYR A 156 -3.87 -2.06 17.60
N HIS A 157 -4.00 -1.04 18.43
CA HIS A 157 -5.29 -0.43 18.69
C HIS A 157 -5.17 1.10 18.65
N PRO A 158 -6.05 1.83 17.90
CA PRO A 158 -5.95 3.28 17.72
C PRO A 158 -5.99 4.10 19.03
N ARG A 159 -6.63 3.55 20.08
CA ARG A 159 -6.72 4.17 21.41
C ARG A 159 -5.56 3.80 22.33
N SER A 160 -4.71 2.87 21.95
CA SER A 160 -3.56 2.45 22.75
C SER A 160 -2.37 3.37 22.53
N THR A 161 -1.65 3.70 23.59
CA THR A 161 -0.37 4.42 23.53
C THR A 161 0.82 3.50 23.25
N ARG A 162 0.62 2.19 23.18
CA ARG A 162 1.69 1.24 22.89
C ARG A 162 2.25 1.42 21.50
N ALA A 163 3.59 1.47 21.42
CA ALA A 163 4.30 1.58 20.15
C ALA A 163 4.54 0.21 19.48
N ALA A 164 4.58 -0.88 20.24
CA ALA A 164 4.90 -2.22 19.74
C ALA A 164 3.64 -3.10 19.64
N PHE A 165 3.49 -3.76 18.49
CA PHE A 165 2.44 -4.72 18.24
C PHE A 165 2.90 -5.79 17.23
N VAL A 166 2.20 -6.91 17.18
CA VAL A 166 2.52 -8.05 16.32
C VAL A 166 1.77 -7.95 15.01
N THR A 167 2.49 -8.20 13.92
CA THR A 167 1.92 -8.28 12.57
C THR A 167 2.51 -9.50 11.84
N PRO A 168 1.88 -10.00 10.77
CA PRO A 168 2.49 -10.98 9.87
C PRO A 168 3.90 -10.60 9.44
N ARG A 169 4.12 -9.33 9.10
CA ARG A 169 5.44 -8.80 8.70
C ARG A 169 6.47 -8.85 9.83
N SER A 170 6.09 -8.50 11.07
CA SER A 170 7.02 -8.59 12.20
C SER A 170 7.35 -10.02 12.59
N LEU A 171 6.42 -10.96 12.38
CA LEU A 171 6.66 -12.39 12.59
C LEU A 171 7.62 -12.98 11.54
N GLU A 172 7.52 -12.55 10.29
CA GLU A 172 8.47 -12.89 9.23
C GLU A 172 9.87 -12.36 9.57
N ALA A 173 9.98 -11.09 9.95
CA ALA A 173 11.25 -10.51 10.41
C ALA A 173 11.82 -11.26 11.63
N ALA A 174 10.99 -11.64 12.59
CA ALA A 174 11.43 -12.46 13.74
C ALA A 174 11.96 -13.82 13.29
N SER A 175 11.32 -14.47 12.30
CA SER A 175 11.81 -15.71 11.71
C SER A 175 13.20 -15.55 11.11
N ASP A 176 13.44 -14.47 10.38
CA ASP A 176 14.76 -14.21 9.78
C ASP A 176 15.84 -14.00 10.84
N TRP A 177 15.53 -13.32 11.94
CA TRP A 177 16.42 -13.21 13.09
C TRP A 177 16.70 -14.58 13.73
N MET A 178 15.70 -15.43 13.89
CA MET A 178 15.88 -16.77 14.45
C MET A 178 16.82 -17.64 13.60
N LYS A 179 16.76 -17.54 12.27
CA LYS A 179 17.63 -18.28 11.35
C LYS A 179 19.11 -17.88 11.47
N VAL A 180 19.41 -16.67 11.92
CA VAL A 180 20.78 -16.15 12.03
C VAL A 180 21.32 -16.04 13.47
N ARG A 181 20.48 -16.34 14.49
CA ARG A 181 20.82 -16.16 15.92
C ARG A 181 22.14 -16.83 16.32
N ASP A 182 22.36 -18.05 15.82
CA ASP A 182 23.54 -18.83 16.20
C ASP A 182 24.83 -18.22 15.62
N LYS A 183 24.72 -17.56 14.46
CA LYS A 183 25.85 -16.82 13.82
C LYS A 183 26.21 -15.53 14.57
N VAL A 184 25.26 -14.94 15.31
CA VAL A 184 25.48 -13.70 16.07
C VAL A 184 26.03 -14.00 17.46
N ASN A 185 25.73 -15.17 18.04
CA ASN A 185 26.19 -15.57 19.36
C ASN A 185 27.62 -16.13 19.36
N ASP A 186 28.21 -16.45 18.19
CA ASP A 186 29.57 -16.98 18.05
C ASP A 186 30.66 -15.87 17.94
N ASN A 187 30.30 -14.58 18.10
CA ASN A 187 31.17 -13.43 18.19
C ASN A 187 31.10 -12.76 19.56
#